data_1f98b065d2b79a1fc8e1378e53ff8af9
#
_entry.id   1f98b065d2b79a1fc8e1378e53ff8af9
#
_cell.length_a   1.000
_cell.length_b   1.000
_cell.length_c   1.000
_cell.angle_alpha   90.00
_cell.angle_beta   90.00
_cell.angle_gamma   90.00
#
_symmetry.space_group_name_H-M   'P 1'
#
loop_
_entity.id
_entity.type
_entity.pdbx_description
1 polymer ?
#
loop_
_entity_poly.entity_id
_entity_poly.type
_entity_poly.pdbx_seq_one_letter_code
_entity_poly.pdbx_strand_id
1 'polypeptide(L)'
;MGFAGGLWVFPGGRVDDADRDPAVDASWAGPPAAAWAARLGLPVDGARGHVVAACRETLEEAGLLLAEPQPGPDDLAAARRDLLAGTLGFAELLAGLGVRLDTGRLRY
;
A
#
# COMPACT_ATOMS: atom_id res chain seq x y z
N MET A 1 1.42 16.76 -7.07
CA MET A 1 1.63 15.51 -6.38
C MET A 1 3.06 15.04 -6.61
N GLY A 2 3.83 14.99 -5.61
CA GLY A 2 5.22 14.62 -5.75
C GLY A 2 5.53 13.32 -5.02
N PHE A 3 6.37 12.51 -5.65
CA PHE A 3 6.93 11.35 -4.97
C PHE A 3 8.20 11.72 -4.20
N ALA A 4 8.76 12.90 -4.43
CA ALA A 4 10.00 13.34 -3.78
C ALA A 4 9.86 13.49 -2.26
N GLY A 5 8.69 13.83 -1.75
CA GLY A 5 8.42 13.98 -0.33
C GLY A 5 7.65 12.82 0.27
N GLY A 6 7.46 11.75 -0.49
CA GLY A 6 6.61 10.63 -0.11
C GLY A 6 5.24 10.71 -0.77
N LEU A 7 4.38 9.76 -0.43
CA LEU A 7 3.05 9.65 -1.00
C LEU A 7 2.01 10.21 -0.03
N TRP A 8 1.03 10.93 -0.57
CA TRP A 8 -0.06 11.51 0.23
C TRP A 8 -1.20 10.51 0.39
N VAL A 9 -1.74 10.45 1.61
CA VAL A 9 -2.93 9.67 1.95
C VAL A 9 -4.07 10.63 2.26
N PHE A 10 -5.20 10.47 1.57
CA PHE A 10 -6.37 11.33 1.76
C PHE A 10 -7.57 10.52 2.23
N PRO A 11 -8.29 10.96 3.29
CA PRO A 11 -9.43 10.22 3.83
C PRO A 11 -10.56 9.99 2.82
N GLY A 12 -10.70 10.87 1.83
CA GLY A 12 -11.72 10.76 0.81
C GLY A 12 -11.32 9.94 -0.41
N GLY A 13 -10.13 9.33 -0.40
CA GLY A 13 -9.64 8.53 -1.52
C GLY A 13 -10.47 7.28 -1.75
N ARG A 14 -10.37 6.73 -2.97
CA ARG A 14 -11.09 5.53 -3.36
C ARG A 14 -10.46 4.29 -2.71
N VAL A 15 -11.28 3.51 -2.02
CA VAL A 15 -10.85 2.32 -1.29
C VAL A 15 -11.71 1.14 -1.72
N ASP A 16 -11.07 0.05 -2.12
CA ASP A 16 -11.75 -1.22 -2.38
C ASP A 16 -11.84 -2.02 -1.08
N ASP A 17 -12.81 -2.94 -0.99
CA ASP A 17 -12.95 -3.77 0.21
C ASP A 17 -11.68 -4.57 0.51
N ALA A 18 -11.01 -5.06 -0.51
CA ALA A 18 -9.76 -5.81 -0.34
C ALA A 18 -8.64 -4.97 0.29
N ASP A 19 -8.69 -3.65 0.15
CA ASP A 19 -7.70 -2.75 0.76
C ASP A 19 -7.80 -2.74 2.28
N ARG A 20 -8.94 -3.14 2.83
CA ARG A 20 -9.17 -3.19 4.29
C ARG A 20 -8.75 -4.52 4.90
N ASP A 21 -8.33 -5.49 4.10
CA ASP A 21 -8.00 -6.83 4.57
C ASP A 21 -6.83 -6.77 5.57
N PRO A 22 -7.04 -7.23 6.82
CA PRO A 22 -5.96 -7.22 7.81
C PRO A 22 -4.79 -8.14 7.50
N ALA A 23 -4.89 -8.99 6.49
CA ALA A 23 -3.76 -9.80 6.03
C ALA A 23 -2.54 -8.96 5.65
N VAL A 24 -2.75 -7.71 5.22
CA VAL A 24 -1.67 -6.81 4.86
C VAL A 24 -0.80 -6.43 6.07
N ASP A 25 -1.33 -6.53 7.28
CA ASP A 25 -0.60 -6.13 8.49
C ASP A 25 0.67 -6.97 8.69
N ALA A 26 0.70 -8.20 8.20
CA ALA A 26 1.88 -9.06 8.25
C ALA A 26 3.03 -8.55 7.37
N SER A 27 2.72 -7.70 6.40
CA SER A 27 3.69 -7.09 5.48
C SER A 27 3.70 -5.56 5.65
N TRP A 28 3.68 -5.10 6.88
CA TRP A 28 3.58 -3.68 7.19
C TRP A 28 4.76 -3.25 8.05
N ALA A 29 5.47 -2.20 7.63
CA ALA A 29 6.52 -1.55 8.40
C ALA A 29 6.16 -0.08 8.57
N GLY A 30 6.78 0.58 9.55
CA GLY A 30 6.46 1.97 9.85
C GLY A 30 5.23 2.12 10.73
N PRO A 31 4.62 3.31 10.79
CA PRO A 31 3.46 3.55 11.65
C PRO A 31 2.32 2.57 11.33
N PRO A 32 1.76 1.91 12.34
CA PRO A 32 0.69 0.92 12.12
C PRO A 32 -0.64 1.59 11.73
N ALA A 33 -1.60 0.77 11.30
CA ALA A 33 -2.91 1.26 10.91
C ALA A 33 -3.60 2.07 12.03
N ALA A 34 -3.40 1.68 13.29
CA ALA A 34 -3.96 2.43 14.42
C ALA A 34 -3.40 3.85 14.52
N ALA A 35 -2.12 4.06 14.21
CA ALA A 35 -1.53 5.40 14.19
C ALA A 35 -2.10 6.23 13.04
N TRP A 36 -2.32 5.62 11.89
CA TRP A 36 -2.95 6.28 10.76
C TRP A 36 -4.41 6.61 11.04
N ALA A 37 -5.12 5.72 11.76
CA ALA A 37 -6.50 5.97 12.19
C ALA A 37 -6.61 7.26 12.98
N ALA A 38 -5.68 7.50 13.91
CA ALA A 38 -5.67 8.72 14.71
C ALA A 38 -5.43 9.96 13.83
N ARG A 39 -4.52 9.87 12.87
CA ARG A 39 -4.21 10.99 11.97
C ARG A 39 -5.34 11.31 11.02
N LEU A 40 -5.99 10.28 10.49
CA LEU A 40 -7.04 10.44 9.47
C LEU A 40 -8.41 10.67 10.08
N GLY A 41 -8.57 10.45 11.37
CA GLY A 41 -9.89 10.55 12.01
C GLY A 41 -10.83 9.45 11.57
N LEU A 42 -10.32 8.24 11.36
CA LEU A 42 -11.07 7.10 10.83
C LEU A 42 -10.95 5.90 11.76
N PRO A 43 -11.90 4.94 11.67
CA PRO A 43 -11.69 3.62 12.29
C PRO A 43 -10.45 2.94 11.70
N VAL A 44 -9.88 2.00 12.45
CA VAL A 44 -8.64 1.32 12.04
C VAL A 44 -8.76 0.65 10.67
N ASP A 45 -9.86 -0.06 10.41
CA ASP A 45 -10.08 -0.70 9.11
C ASP A 45 -10.16 0.31 7.97
N GLY A 46 -10.81 1.44 8.20
CA GLY A 46 -10.90 2.52 7.22
C GLY A 46 -9.54 3.13 6.95
N ALA A 47 -8.76 3.38 8.00
CA ALA A 47 -7.40 3.90 7.84
C ALA A 47 -6.50 2.93 7.09
N ARG A 48 -6.56 1.64 7.46
CA ARG A 48 -5.83 0.59 6.72
C ARG A 48 -6.18 0.63 5.24
N GLY A 49 -7.47 0.70 4.93
CA GLY A 49 -7.95 0.74 3.55
C GLY A 49 -7.40 1.93 2.78
N HIS A 50 -7.41 3.12 3.37
CA HIS A 50 -6.89 4.32 2.69
C HIS A 50 -5.39 4.26 2.46
N VAL A 51 -4.62 3.76 3.43
CA VAL A 51 -3.17 3.59 3.28
C VAL A 51 -2.85 2.57 2.19
N VAL A 52 -3.50 1.41 2.23
CA VAL A 52 -3.28 0.35 1.24
C VAL A 52 -3.70 0.82 -0.15
N ALA A 53 -4.85 1.49 -0.27
CA ALA A 53 -5.33 2.01 -1.55
C ALA A 53 -4.32 2.98 -2.17
N ALA A 54 -3.78 3.90 -1.37
CA ALA A 54 -2.80 4.86 -1.86
C ALA A 54 -1.55 4.15 -2.41
N CYS A 55 -1.06 3.16 -1.70
CA CYS A 55 0.12 2.40 -2.12
C CYS A 55 -0.17 1.51 -3.32
N ARG A 56 -1.33 0.84 -3.33
CA ARG A 56 -1.75 -0.02 -4.44
C ARG A 56 -1.91 0.79 -5.73
N GLU A 57 -2.62 1.90 -5.67
CA GLU A 57 -2.85 2.74 -6.84
C GLU A 57 -1.55 3.34 -7.39
N THR A 58 -0.60 3.67 -6.51
CA THR A 58 0.71 4.16 -6.93
C THR A 58 1.47 3.09 -7.71
N LEU A 59 1.40 1.84 -7.28
CA LEU A 59 2.00 0.75 -8.03
C LEU A 59 1.28 0.54 -9.36
N GLU A 60 -0.05 0.54 -9.37
CA GLU A 60 -0.84 0.35 -10.59
C GLU A 60 -0.56 1.44 -11.62
N GLU A 61 -0.53 2.69 -11.20
CA GLU A 61 -0.46 3.83 -12.11
C GLU A 61 0.95 4.24 -12.46
N ALA A 62 1.86 4.21 -11.50
CA ALA A 62 3.22 4.70 -11.66
C ALA A 62 4.30 3.62 -11.64
N GLY A 63 3.95 2.40 -11.27
CA GLY A 63 4.93 1.31 -11.18
C GLY A 63 5.88 1.44 -10.00
N LEU A 64 5.53 2.25 -8.99
CA LEU A 64 6.34 2.46 -7.79
C LEU A 64 5.76 1.72 -6.61
N LEU A 65 6.60 0.98 -5.89
CA LEU A 65 6.21 0.26 -4.69
C LEU A 65 6.93 0.87 -3.48
N LEU A 66 6.16 1.37 -2.52
CA LEU A 66 6.69 1.93 -1.27
C LEU A 66 6.90 0.79 -0.27
N ALA A 67 7.97 0.05 -0.46
CA ALA A 67 8.26 -1.14 0.33
C ALA A 67 9.75 -1.35 0.49
N GLU A 68 10.11 -2.17 1.46
CA GLU A 68 11.50 -2.54 1.71
C GLU A 68 11.59 -4.03 2.06
N PRO A 69 12.65 -4.73 1.58
CA PRO A 69 13.59 -4.23 0.59
C PRO A 69 12.90 -4.05 -0.76
N GLN A 70 13.47 -3.24 -1.64
CA GLN A 70 12.91 -3.09 -2.98
C GLN A 70 13.07 -4.39 -3.76
N PRO A 71 12.02 -4.88 -4.43
CA PRO A 71 12.13 -6.08 -5.27
C PRO A 71 12.94 -5.78 -6.53
N GLY A 72 13.43 -6.81 -7.18
CA GLY A 72 14.07 -6.66 -8.50
C GLY A 72 13.06 -6.12 -9.51
N PRO A 73 13.54 -5.38 -10.54
CA PRO A 73 12.65 -4.76 -11.54
C PRO A 73 11.75 -5.75 -12.27
N ASP A 74 12.27 -6.92 -12.60
CA ASP A 74 11.51 -7.93 -13.33
C ASP A 74 10.44 -8.56 -12.45
N ASP A 75 10.75 -8.82 -11.18
CA ASP A 75 9.80 -9.36 -10.22
C ASP A 75 8.68 -8.36 -9.94
N LEU A 76 9.03 -7.09 -9.80
CA LEU A 76 8.05 -6.03 -9.59
C LEU A 76 7.15 -5.86 -10.81
N ALA A 77 7.71 -5.89 -12.01
CA ALA A 77 6.93 -5.75 -13.24
C ALA A 77 5.93 -6.90 -13.40
N ALA A 78 6.36 -8.13 -13.09
CA ALA A 78 5.47 -9.30 -13.15
C ALA A 78 4.34 -9.19 -12.12
N ALA A 79 4.68 -8.79 -10.88
CA ALA A 79 3.69 -8.63 -9.82
C ALA A 79 2.68 -7.53 -10.16
N ARG A 80 3.14 -6.41 -10.69
CA ARG A 80 2.27 -5.31 -11.13
C ARG A 80 1.31 -5.77 -12.22
N ARG A 81 1.81 -6.54 -13.18
CA ARG A 81 0.97 -7.08 -14.26
C ARG A 81 -0.14 -7.96 -13.71
N ASP A 82 0.17 -8.83 -12.75
CA ASP A 82 -0.81 -9.71 -12.14
C ASP A 82 -1.82 -8.94 -11.27
N LEU A 83 -1.36 -7.89 -10.61
CA LEU A 83 -2.25 -6.99 -9.85
C LEU A 83 -3.24 -6.30 -10.78
N LEU A 84 -2.76 -5.74 -11.89
CA LEU A 84 -3.61 -5.07 -12.87
C LEU A 84 -4.59 -6.02 -13.54
N ALA A 85 -4.19 -7.27 -13.73
CA ALA A 85 -5.07 -8.31 -14.30
C ALA A 85 -6.11 -8.83 -13.31
N GLY A 86 -5.99 -8.48 -12.03
CA GLY A 86 -6.91 -8.94 -10.98
C GLY A 86 -6.64 -10.37 -10.51
N THR A 87 -5.51 -10.95 -10.89
CA THR A 87 -5.15 -12.32 -10.51
C THR A 87 -4.33 -12.39 -9.23
N LEU A 88 -3.90 -11.24 -8.71
CA LEU A 88 -3.09 -11.14 -7.49
C LEU A 88 -3.58 -9.95 -6.67
N GLY A 89 -3.92 -10.20 -5.40
CA GLY A 89 -4.27 -9.13 -4.45
C GLY A 89 -3.02 -8.43 -3.92
N PHE A 90 -3.18 -7.21 -3.40
CA PHE A 90 -2.03 -6.42 -2.95
C PHE A 90 -1.30 -7.04 -1.74
N ALA A 91 -2.06 -7.57 -0.76
CA ALA A 91 -1.45 -8.25 0.39
C ALA A 91 -0.66 -9.49 -0.05
N GLU A 92 -1.21 -10.26 -1.00
CA GLU A 92 -0.54 -11.43 -1.57
C GLU A 92 0.72 -11.02 -2.34
N LEU A 93 0.68 -9.90 -3.04
CA LEU A 93 1.82 -9.34 -3.78
C LEU A 93 2.97 -9.06 -2.82
N LEU A 94 2.70 -8.35 -1.73
CA LEU A 94 3.74 -8.03 -0.74
C LEU A 94 4.35 -9.29 -0.14
N ALA A 95 3.50 -10.24 0.25
CA ALA A 95 3.96 -11.50 0.83
C ALA A 95 4.79 -12.30 -0.17
N GLY A 96 4.34 -12.37 -1.41
CA GLY A 96 5.04 -13.12 -2.46
C GLY A 96 6.39 -12.52 -2.83
N LEU A 97 6.51 -11.20 -2.80
CA LEU A 97 7.78 -10.50 -3.04
C LEU A 97 8.70 -10.53 -1.81
N GLY A 98 8.21 -10.92 -0.64
CA GLY A 98 8.98 -10.92 0.58
C GLY A 98 9.35 -9.53 1.06
N VAL A 99 8.51 -8.54 0.79
CA VAL A 99 8.75 -7.14 1.15
C VAL A 99 7.71 -6.66 2.16
N ARG A 100 8.00 -5.55 2.82
CA ARG A 100 7.10 -4.92 3.78
C ARG A 100 6.79 -3.50 3.34
N LEU A 101 5.52 -3.16 3.39
CA LEU A 101 5.05 -1.83 3.05
C LEU A 101 5.63 -0.80 4.02
N ASP A 102 6.31 0.21 3.49
CA ASP A 102 6.96 1.22 4.32
C ASP A 102 6.06 2.44 4.48
N THR A 103 5.17 2.40 5.46
CA THR A 103 4.21 3.48 5.69
C THR A 103 4.84 4.73 6.29
N GLY A 104 6.09 4.65 6.77
CA GLY A 104 6.83 5.82 7.24
C GLY A 104 7.12 6.84 6.13
N ARG A 105 7.00 6.43 4.88
CA ARG A 105 7.21 7.30 3.71
C ARG A 105 5.94 8.01 3.25
N LEU A 106 4.81 7.75 3.90
CA LEU A 106 3.55 8.37 3.54
C LEU A 106 3.37 9.72 4.26
N ARG A 107 2.56 10.58 3.66
CA ARG A 107 2.20 11.90 4.19
C ARG A 107 0.68 12.02 4.28
N TYR A 108 0.26 12.84 5.21
CA TYR A 108 -1.16 13.17 5.38
C TYR A 108 -1.33 14.67 5.40
#